data_1d94ee628679b1d99b0a6758dafcd9ae
#
_entry.id   1d94ee628679b1d99b0a6758dafcd9ae
#
_cell.length_a   1.000
_cell.length_b   1.000
_cell.length_c   1.000
_cell.angle_alpha   90.00
_cell.angle_beta   90.00
_cell.angle_gamma   90.00
#
_symmetry.space_group_name_H-M   'P 1'
#
loop_
_entity.id
_entity.type
_entity.pdbx_description
1 polymer ?
#
loop_
_entity_poly.entity_id
_entity_poly.type
_entity_poly.pdbx_seq_one_letter_code
_entity_poly.pdbx_strand_id
1 'polypeptide(L)'
;MEKIGVVTVTYNSDKVLQPFLSDLFAQSFHNFNLYVIDNASEDKTLKILDDLNDNRVNQIRNHSNIGVAAANNIGIKKALEDKCSHILILNNDIEFPNTCLLYTSPSPR
;
A
#
# COMPACT_ATOMS: atom_id res chain seq x y z
N MET A 1 11.99 -6.66 15.99
CA MET A 1 11.62 -7.32 14.73
C MET A 1 11.35 -6.26 13.65
N GLU A 2 11.86 -6.47 12.47
CA GLU A 2 11.66 -5.53 11.39
C GLU A 2 10.25 -5.62 10.83
N LYS A 3 9.66 -4.48 10.56
CA LYS A 3 8.35 -4.38 9.94
C LYS A 3 8.44 -3.45 8.74
N ILE A 4 7.89 -3.88 7.62
CA ILE A 4 7.87 -3.09 6.40
C ILE A 4 6.52 -2.39 6.30
N GLY A 5 6.55 -1.09 6.01
CA GLY A 5 5.36 -0.34 5.63
C GLY A 5 5.29 -0.23 4.12
N VAL A 6 4.30 -0.86 3.52
CA VAL A 6 4.08 -0.78 2.07
C VAL A 6 3.03 0.29 1.83
N VAL A 7 3.36 1.29 1.04
CA VAL A 7 2.48 2.41 0.73
C VAL A 7 2.09 2.37 -0.73
N THR A 8 0.81 2.40 -1.00
CA THR A 8 0.30 2.51 -2.37
C THR A 8 -0.84 3.51 -2.42
N VAL A 9 -0.93 4.24 -3.52
CA VAL A 9 -1.98 5.22 -3.75
C VAL A 9 -2.94 4.67 -4.80
N THR A 10 -4.23 4.70 -4.50
CA THR A 10 -5.25 4.26 -5.45
C THR A 10 -6.06 5.46 -5.95
N TYR A 11 -6.39 5.41 -7.22
CA TYR A 11 -7.36 6.32 -7.84
C TYR A 11 -7.95 5.62 -9.04
N ASN A 12 -9.22 5.22 -8.92
CA ASN A 12 -9.91 4.46 -9.96
C ASN A 12 -9.07 3.27 -10.45
N SER A 13 -8.59 2.47 -9.50
CA SER A 13 -7.61 1.40 -9.73
C SER A 13 -8.24 0.00 -9.76
N ASP A 14 -9.55 -0.10 -9.96
CA ASP A 14 -10.26 -1.37 -9.78
C ASP A 14 -9.76 -2.49 -10.73
N LYS A 15 -9.23 -2.13 -11.90
CA LYS A 15 -8.75 -3.12 -12.88
C LYS A 15 -7.40 -3.72 -12.50
N VAL A 16 -6.58 -2.99 -11.75
CA VAL A 16 -5.21 -3.42 -11.44
C VAL A 16 -5.03 -3.79 -9.98
N LEU A 17 -5.96 -3.43 -9.12
CA LEU A 17 -5.77 -3.55 -7.68
C LEU A 17 -5.75 -5.00 -7.20
N GLN A 18 -6.65 -5.85 -7.69
CA GLN A 18 -6.69 -7.24 -7.24
C GLN A 18 -5.43 -8.02 -7.62
N PRO A 19 -4.92 -7.95 -8.86
CA PRO A 19 -3.65 -8.60 -9.18
C PRO A 19 -2.50 -8.08 -8.31
N PHE A 20 -2.46 -6.78 -8.07
CA PHE A 20 -1.44 -6.18 -7.21
C PHE A 20 -1.51 -6.75 -5.79
N LEU A 21 -2.70 -6.79 -5.20
CA LEU A 21 -2.88 -7.30 -3.84
C LEU A 21 -2.55 -8.79 -3.77
N SER A 22 -2.95 -9.55 -4.77
CA SER A 22 -2.64 -10.98 -4.84
C SER A 22 -1.13 -11.20 -4.85
N ASP A 23 -0.41 -10.44 -5.67
CA ASP A 23 1.05 -10.55 -5.74
C ASP A 23 1.70 -10.13 -4.43
N LEU A 24 1.20 -9.07 -3.80
CA LEU A 24 1.74 -8.57 -2.55
C LEU A 24 1.59 -9.60 -1.43
N PHE A 25 0.39 -10.15 -1.28
CA PHE A 25 0.12 -11.11 -0.21
C PHE A 25 0.77 -12.47 -0.45
N ALA A 26 1.20 -12.75 -1.68
CA ALA A 26 1.94 -13.96 -2.02
C ALA A 26 3.44 -13.87 -1.73
N GLN A 27 3.93 -12.71 -1.30
CA GLN A 27 5.34 -12.55 -1.01
C GLN A 27 5.79 -13.45 0.14
N SER A 28 7.04 -13.87 0.09
CA SER A 28 7.61 -14.74 1.13
C SER A 28 7.78 -14.04 2.46
N PHE A 29 7.89 -12.72 2.48
CA PHE A 29 7.97 -11.93 3.71
C PHE A 29 6.57 -11.46 4.10
N HIS A 30 6.14 -11.77 5.32
CA HIS A 30 4.78 -11.50 5.77
C HIS A 30 4.68 -10.42 6.84
N ASN A 31 5.79 -9.95 7.38
CA ASN A 31 5.76 -8.95 8.45
C ASN A 31 5.72 -7.54 7.87
N PHE A 32 4.58 -7.19 7.29
CA PHE A 32 4.38 -5.87 6.72
C PHE A 32 2.98 -5.35 7.02
N ASN A 33 2.85 -4.03 7.00
CA ASN A 33 1.56 -3.34 6.95
C ASN A 33 1.39 -2.72 5.57
N LEU A 34 0.18 -2.79 5.05
CA LEU A 34 -0.16 -2.13 3.79
C LEU A 34 -0.96 -0.87 4.10
N TYR A 35 -0.50 0.24 3.58
CA TYR A 35 -1.19 1.53 3.70
C TYR A 35 -1.70 1.92 2.32
N VAL A 36 -3.01 1.89 2.16
CA VAL A 36 -3.66 2.24 0.90
C VAL A 36 -4.28 3.62 1.08
N ILE A 37 -3.76 4.58 0.33
CA ILE A 37 -4.26 5.95 0.36
C ILE A 37 -5.12 6.15 -0.88
N ASP A 38 -6.42 6.23 -0.70
CA ASP A 38 -7.35 6.37 -1.82
C ASP A 38 -7.66 7.83 -2.09
N ASN A 39 -7.43 8.25 -3.32
CA ASN A 39 -7.63 9.63 -3.76
C ASN A 39 -9.02 9.84 -4.34
N ALA A 40 -10.05 9.49 -3.58
CA ALA A 40 -11.45 9.70 -3.96
C ALA A 40 -11.86 8.91 -5.21
N SER A 41 -11.57 7.61 -5.22
CA SER A 41 -11.99 6.72 -6.32
C SER A 41 -13.51 6.67 -6.44
N GLU A 42 -13.99 6.60 -7.66
CA GLU A 42 -15.43 6.54 -7.96
C GLU A 42 -15.82 5.19 -8.59
N ASP A 43 -14.87 4.30 -8.82
CA ASP A 43 -15.09 2.98 -9.39
C ASP A 43 -15.23 1.92 -8.27
N LYS A 44 -14.90 0.67 -8.57
CA LYS A 44 -15.00 -0.43 -7.61
C LYS A 44 -13.81 -0.54 -6.67
N THR A 45 -12.85 0.39 -6.73
CA THR A 45 -11.64 0.33 -5.92
C THR A 45 -11.96 0.23 -4.42
N LEU A 46 -12.85 1.09 -3.92
CA LEU A 46 -13.21 1.08 -2.51
C LEU A 46 -13.89 -0.22 -2.09
N LYS A 47 -14.71 -0.79 -2.97
CA LYS A 47 -15.35 -2.06 -2.67
C LYS A 47 -14.34 -3.19 -2.58
N ILE A 48 -13.33 -3.21 -3.46
CA ILE A 48 -12.26 -4.20 -3.40
C ILE A 48 -11.53 -4.08 -2.07
N LEU A 49 -11.23 -2.86 -1.63
CA LEU A 49 -10.55 -2.63 -0.37
C LEU A 49 -11.42 -3.04 0.81
N ASP A 50 -12.71 -2.75 0.77
CA ASP A 50 -13.64 -3.12 1.84
C ASP A 50 -13.80 -4.64 1.98
N ASP A 51 -13.66 -5.37 0.88
CA ASP A 51 -13.76 -6.82 0.88
C ASP A 51 -12.50 -7.51 1.40
N LEU A 52 -11.39 -6.75 1.57
CA LEU A 52 -10.18 -7.31 2.17
C LEU A 52 -10.40 -7.57 3.65
N ASN A 53 -10.06 -8.77 4.07
CA ASN A 53 -10.23 -9.19 5.45
C ASN A 53 -8.87 -9.54 6.05
N ASP A 54 -7.96 -8.57 6.00
CA ASP A 54 -6.60 -8.74 6.50
C ASP A 54 -6.26 -7.56 7.40
N ASN A 55 -5.87 -7.85 8.64
CA ASN A 55 -5.59 -6.80 9.62
C ASN A 55 -4.30 -6.02 9.34
N ARG A 56 -3.53 -6.42 8.34
CA ARG A 56 -2.35 -5.67 7.91
C ARG A 56 -2.70 -4.50 7.00
N VAL A 57 -3.95 -4.45 6.51
CA VAL A 57 -4.38 -3.42 5.56
C VAL A 57 -4.94 -2.24 6.32
N ASN A 58 -4.39 -1.06 6.05
CA ASN A 58 -4.83 0.21 6.62
C ASN A 58 -5.28 1.11 5.47
N GLN A 59 -6.55 1.49 5.46
CA GLN A 59 -7.10 2.35 4.41
C GLN A 59 -7.20 3.78 4.91
N ILE A 60 -6.80 4.71 4.07
CA ILE A 60 -7.02 6.15 4.29
C ILE A 60 -7.72 6.67 3.06
N ARG A 61 -8.90 7.25 3.23
CA ARG A 61 -9.72 7.75 2.13
C ARG A 61 -9.73 9.26 2.14
N ASN A 62 -9.17 9.86 1.09
CA ASN A 62 -9.20 11.30 0.92
C ASN A 62 -10.53 11.74 0.32
N HIS A 63 -10.95 12.95 0.62
CA HIS A 63 -12.20 13.50 0.09
C HIS A 63 -12.05 13.95 -1.38
N SER A 64 -10.84 14.15 -1.83
CA SER A 64 -10.56 14.57 -3.20
C SER A 64 -9.21 14.02 -3.62
N ASN A 65 -8.92 14.07 -4.91
CA ASN A 65 -7.62 13.67 -5.43
C ASN A 65 -6.60 14.76 -5.12
N ILE A 66 -5.72 14.50 -4.16
CA ILE A 66 -4.70 15.45 -3.72
C ILE A 66 -3.35 15.21 -4.42
N GLY A 67 -3.32 14.31 -5.40
CA GLY A 67 -2.10 13.96 -6.12
C GLY A 67 -1.34 12.83 -5.47
N VAL A 68 -0.43 12.23 -6.22
CA VAL A 68 0.32 11.06 -5.78
C VAL A 68 1.33 11.41 -4.69
N ALA A 69 2.05 12.51 -4.84
CA ALA A 69 3.09 12.89 -3.88
C ALA A 69 2.49 13.15 -2.49
N ALA A 70 1.41 13.93 -2.43
CA ALA A 70 0.77 14.23 -1.15
C ALA A 70 0.19 12.97 -0.52
N ALA A 71 -0.43 12.10 -1.33
CA ALA A 71 -0.99 10.85 -0.83
C ALA A 71 0.10 9.91 -0.31
N ASN A 72 1.22 9.79 -1.02
CA ASN A 72 2.36 9.00 -0.54
C ASN A 72 2.87 9.52 0.80
N ASN A 73 2.93 10.83 0.96
CA ASN A 73 3.39 11.42 2.23
C ASN A 73 2.48 11.05 3.39
N ILE A 74 1.17 10.97 3.17
CA ILE A 74 0.25 10.52 4.21
C ILE A 74 0.57 9.09 4.62
N GLY A 75 0.77 8.20 3.64
CA GLY A 75 1.11 6.81 3.92
C GLY A 75 2.43 6.64 4.63
N ILE A 76 3.44 7.40 4.21
CA ILE A 76 4.77 7.37 4.84
C ILE A 76 4.67 7.81 6.29
N LYS A 77 3.95 8.90 6.55
CA LYS A 77 3.77 9.40 7.91
C LYS A 77 3.08 8.36 8.79
N LYS A 78 2.05 7.70 8.26
CA LYS A 78 1.35 6.68 9.02
C LYS A 78 2.25 5.48 9.32
N ALA A 79 3.04 5.04 8.34
CA ALA A 79 3.98 3.95 8.54
C ALA A 79 5.03 4.28 9.60
N LEU A 80 5.52 5.53 9.62
CA LEU A 80 6.46 5.98 10.63
C LEU A 80 5.81 6.01 12.01
N GLU A 81 4.55 6.44 12.11
CA GLU A 81 3.82 6.41 13.38
C GLU A 81 3.66 5.00 13.91
N ASP A 82 3.51 4.03 13.03
CA ASP A 82 3.37 2.62 13.38
C ASP A 82 4.73 1.94 13.58
N LYS A 83 5.82 2.72 13.54
CA LYS A 83 7.19 2.25 13.81
C LYS A 83 7.70 1.23 12.81
N CYS A 84 7.29 1.35 11.55
CA CYS A 84 7.86 0.54 10.49
C CYS A 84 9.34 0.88 10.31
N SER A 85 10.17 -0.15 10.22
CA SER A 85 11.62 0.04 10.07
C SER A 85 12.02 0.31 8.63
N HIS A 86 11.19 -0.11 7.67
CA HIS A 86 11.41 0.10 6.24
C HIS A 86 10.11 0.56 5.61
N ILE A 87 10.21 1.42 4.60
CA ILE A 87 9.05 1.89 3.86
C ILE A 87 9.28 1.60 2.39
N LEU A 88 8.31 0.95 1.77
CA LEU A 88 8.33 0.61 0.36
C LEU A 88 7.13 1.24 -0.32
N ILE A 89 7.37 2.10 -1.30
CA ILE A 89 6.30 2.73 -2.08
C ILE A 89 6.15 1.94 -3.37
N LEU A 90 4.95 1.42 -3.61
CA LEU A 90 4.66 0.61 -4.79
C LEU A 90 3.52 1.21 -5.58
N ASN A 91 3.68 1.22 -6.90
CA ASN A 91 2.55 1.48 -7.80
C ASN A 91 1.71 0.22 -7.92
N ASN A 92 0.39 0.37 -7.90
CA ASN A 92 -0.50 -0.78 -7.95
C ASN A 92 -0.78 -1.29 -9.36
N ASP A 93 -0.17 -0.70 -10.38
CA ASP A 93 -0.27 -1.16 -11.77
C ASP A 93 0.91 -2.01 -12.21
N ILE A 94 1.74 -2.47 -11.27
CA ILE A 94 2.90 -3.33 -11.57
C ILE A 94 2.66 -4.74 -11.08
N GLU A 95 3.36 -5.69 -11.71
CA GLU A 95 3.47 -7.06 -11.23
C GLU A 95 4.92 -7.29 -10.80
N PHE A 96 5.12 -8.13 -9.79
CA PHE A 96 6.45 -8.37 -9.28
C PHE A 96 6.57 -9.80 -8.76
N PRO A 97 7.81 -10.36 -8.76
CA PRO A 97 8.01 -11.72 -8.28
C PRO A 97 7.82 -11.85 -6.77
N ASN A 98 7.63 -13.08 -6.32
CA ASN A 98 7.32 -13.39 -4.93
C ASN A 98 8.37 -12.95 -3.91
N THR A 99 9.57 -12.63 -4.36
CA THR A 99 10.66 -12.22 -3.48
C THR A 99 10.93 -10.72 -3.51
N CYS A 100 10.09 -9.94 -4.18
CA CYS A 100 10.34 -8.51 -4.38
C CYS A 100 10.50 -7.76 -3.06
N LEU A 101 9.68 -8.08 -2.06
CA LEU A 101 9.73 -7.39 -0.77
C LEU A 101 11.01 -7.64 0.01
N LEU A 102 11.83 -8.61 -0.38
CA LEU A 102 13.11 -8.85 0.30
C LEU A 102 14.15 -7.78 0.00
N TYR A 103 13.90 -6.91 -0.97
CA TYR A 103 14.83 -5.88 -1.41
C TYR A 103 14.41 -4.48 -1.02
N THR A 104 13.80 -4.34 0.13
CA THR A 104 13.38 -3.02 0.59
C THR A 104 14.59 -2.25 1.12
N SER A 105 14.58 -0.95 0.88
CA SER A 105 15.60 -0.06 1.43
C SER A 105 15.22 0.39 2.83
N PRO A 106 16.20 0.65 3.71
CA PRO A 106 15.88 1.25 4.99
C PRO A 106 15.22 2.61 4.82
N SER A 107 14.36 2.99 5.76
CA SER A 107 13.76 4.30 5.75
C SER A 107 14.82 5.38 5.86
N PRO A 108 14.67 6.50 5.17
CA PRO A 108 15.54 7.65 5.40
C PRO A 108 15.40 8.15 6.83
N ARG A 109 16.45 8.72 7.33
CA ARG A 109 16.45 9.33 8.66
C ARG A 109 16.53 10.83 8.60
#